data_73cb07d243597f4a06e61a93074b7846
#
_entry.id   73cb07d243597f4a06e61a93074b7846
#
_cell.length_a   1.000
_cell.length_b   1.000
_cell.length_c   1.000
_cell.angle_alpha   90.00
_cell.angle_beta   90.00
_cell.angle_gamma   90.00
#
_symmetry.space_group_name_H-M   'P 1'
#
loop_
_entity.id
_entity.type
_entity.pdbx_description
1 polymer ?
#
loop_
_entity_poly.entity_id
_entity_poly.type
_entity_poly.pdbx_seq_one_letter_code
_entity_poly.pdbx_strand_id
1 'polypeptide(L)'
;RAMTASELTARIGHVEENQTGNGGWNWNVVKRVLEHLFEEGLVSAATRTEQFERKYALTAKVLPEADAGHDKDPEAALLRLTEAAAKAHGIGTVRCFADYFRTPVKATAQSVEHLVRLGRLEPVRVAGWNRDVYRHVEASLPRRASGRALLSPFDSLVFERRRLEELFGFHYRLEIYTPEPKRRYGYYVLPFL
;
A
#
# COMPACT_ATOMS: atom_id res chain seq x y z
N ARG A 1 -16.22 -0.80 22.57
CA ARG A 1 -16.84 -1.65 21.54
C ARG A 1 -16.49 -1.09 20.16
N ALA A 2 -16.13 -1.97 19.24
CA ALA A 2 -15.93 -1.57 17.84
C ALA A 2 -17.28 -1.24 17.17
N MET A 3 -17.33 -0.18 16.36
CA MET A 3 -18.52 0.32 15.70
C MET A 3 -18.26 0.71 14.26
N THR A 4 -19.25 0.52 13.38
CA THR A 4 -19.24 1.10 12.03
C THR A 4 -19.48 2.61 12.09
N ALA A 5 -19.26 3.30 10.97
CA ALA A 5 -19.59 4.73 10.88
C ALA A 5 -21.09 4.97 11.10
N SER A 6 -21.94 4.11 10.55
CA SER A 6 -23.41 4.20 10.70
C SER A 6 -23.86 3.96 12.15
N GLU A 7 -23.31 2.93 12.82
CA GLU A 7 -23.59 2.68 14.25
C GLU A 7 -23.14 3.86 15.14
N LEU A 8 -22.00 4.49 14.81
CA LEU A 8 -21.51 5.66 15.53
C LEU A 8 -22.39 6.88 15.29
N THR A 9 -22.78 7.15 14.03
CA THR A 9 -23.70 8.24 13.66
C THR A 9 -25.00 8.14 14.46
N ALA A 10 -25.60 6.96 14.50
CA ALA A 10 -26.82 6.73 15.28
C ALA A 10 -26.61 6.96 16.79
N ARG A 11 -25.47 6.54 17.32
CA ARG A 11 -25.17 6.65 18.76
C ARG A 11 -24.93 8.09 19.22
N ILE A 12 -24.31 8.94 18.39
CA ILE A 12 -24.07 10.36 18.73
C ILE A 12 -25.27 11.25 18.37
N GLY A 13 -26.33 10.69 17.77
CA GLY A 13 -27.52 11.44 17.36
C GLY A 13 -27.25 12.47 16.26
N HIS A 14 -26.22 12.24 15.43
CA HIS A 14 -25.90 13.15 14.34
C HIS A 14 -26.93 12.98 13.21
N VAL A 15 -27.69 14.04 12.96
CA VAL A 15 -28.62 14.12 11.83
C VAL A 15 -27.93 14.85 10.69
N GLU A 16 -27.74 14.17 9.55
CA GLU A 16 -27.27 14.84 8.36
C GLU A 16 -28.36 15.73 7.77
N GLU A 17 -28.07 17.02 7.62
CA GLU A 17 -28.81 17.85 6.69
C GLU A 17 -28.50 17.36 5.27
N ASN A 18 -29.50 16.81 4.57
CA ASN A 18 -29.39 16.37 3.19
C ASN A 18 -28.86 17.53 2.31
N GLN A 19 -27.57 17.54 2.04
CA GLN A 19 -27.01 18.37 0.98
C GLN A 19 -27.35 17.69 -0.36
N THR A 20 -28.49 18.07 -0.92
CA THR A 20 -28.85 17.79 -2.30
C THR A 20 -27.90 18.57 -3.22
N GLY A 21 -26.87 17.92 -3.74
CA GLY A 21 -25.99 18.55 -4.71
C GLY A 21 -24.82 17.67 -5.14
N ASN A 22 -24.86 17.27 -6.40
CA ASN A 22 -23.85 16.59 -7.20
C ASN A 22 -23.50 15.13 -6.83
N GLY A 23 -23.80 14.22 -7.76
CA GLY A 23 -23.55 12.79 -7.79
C GLY A 23 -22.10 12.34 -7.59
N GLY A 24 -21.50 12.66 -6.46
CA GLY A 24 -20.25 12.15 -5.98
C GLY A 24 -20.48 11.32 -4.71
N TRP A 25 -19.50 10.53 -4.31
CA TRP A 25 -19.49 9.79 -3.04
C TRP A 25 -19.51 10.78 -1.87
N ASN A 26 -20.71 11.23 -1.47
CA ASN A 26 -20.90 12.06 -0.28
C ASN A 26 -20.70 11.20 0.96
N TRP A 27 -19.48 11.20 1.47
CA TRP A 27 -19.22 10.61 2.76
C TRP A 27 -19.80 11.49 3.85
N ASN A 28 -20.63 10.88 4.67
CA ASN A 28 -21.15 11.42 5.92
C ASN A 28 -19.99 12.01 6.75
N VAL A 29 -20.24 13.13 7.41
CA VAL A 29 -19.23 13.85 8.22
C VAL A 29 -18.58 12.93 9.24
N VAL A 30 -19.36 12.06 9.91
CA VAL A 30 -18.85 11.10 10.89
C VAL A 30 -17.88 10.12 10.23
N LYS A 31 -18.16 9.65 9.01
CA LYS A 31 -17.26 8.78 8.28
C LYS A 31 -15.98 9.50 7.88
N ARG A 32 -16.05 10.74 7.43
CA ARG A 32 -14.87 11.56 7.10
C ARG A 32 -13.96 11.75 8.32
N VAL A 33 -14.55 12.06 9.49
CA VAL A 33 -13.81 12.19 10.74
C VAL A 33 -13.18 10.85 11.15
N LEU A 34 -13.91 9.74 11.03
CA LEU A 34 -13.37 8.41 11.32
C LEU A 34 -12.21 8.01 10.39
N GLU A 35 -12.31 8.31 9.09
CA GLU A 35 -11.20 8.05 8.16
C GLU A 35 -9.97 8.91 8.49
N HIS A 36 -10.18 10.19 8.86
CA HIS A 36 -9.07 11.05 9.31
C HIS A 36 -8.43 10.51 10.59
N LEU A 37 -9.22 10.15 11.61
CA LEU A 37 -8.70 9.55 12.83
C LEU A 37 -7.99 8.19 12.57
N PHE A 38 -8.43 7.47 11.54
CA PHE A 38 -7.79 6.23 11.11
C PHE A 38 -6.45 6.49 10.43
N GLU A 39 -6.36 7.50 9.58
CA GLU A 39 -5.11 7.96 8.95
C GLU A 39 -4.10 8.46 9.98
N GLU A 40 -4.57 9.16 11.01
CA GLU A 40 -3.74 9.61 12.15
C GLU A 40 -3.37 8.47 13.13
N GLY A 41 -3.89 7.25 12.91
CA GLY A 41 -3.62 6.11 13.77
C GLY A 41 -4.30 6.14 15.15
N LEU A 42 -5.24 7.08 15.40
CA LEU A 42 -5.98 7.20 16.67
C LEU A 42 -7.05 6.12 16.81
N VAL A 43 -7.64 5.70 15.69
CA VAL A 43 -8.53 4.54 15.61
C VAL A 43 -7.99 3.53 14.60
N SER A 44 -8.32 2.26 14.82
CA SER A 44 -7.96 1.15 13.92
C SER A 44 -9.19 0.33 13.56
N ALA A 45 -9.11 -0.43 12.46
CA ALA A 45 -10.14 -1.38 12.06
C ALA A 45 -10.03 -2.63 12.94
N ALA A 46 -10.83 -2.73 13.98
CA ALA A 46 -10.84 -3.88 14.89
C ALA A 46 -11.42 -5.15 14.23
N THR A 47 -12.40 -5.00 13.35
CA THR A 47 -13.03 -6.07 12.58
C THR A 47 -13.78 -5.47 11.38
N ARG A 48 -14.42 -6.32 10.58
CA ARG A 48 -15.28 -5.92 9.46
C ARG A 48 -16.64 -6.59 9.58
N THR A 49 -17.65 -5.98 8.95
CA THR A 49 -18.96 -6.62 8.74
C THR A 49 -18.87 -7.68 7.64
N GLU A 50 -19.92 -8.44 7.41
CA GLU A 50 -20.05 -9.36 6.27
C GLU A 50 -19.95 -8.64 4.92
N GLN A 51 -20.36 -7.37 4.85
CA GLN A 51 -20.24 -6.49 3.68
C GLN A 51 -18.87 -5.79 3.61
N PHE A 52 -17.87 -6.22 4.37
CA PHE A 52 -16.52 -5.65 4.45
C PHE A 52 -16.44 -4.21 4.98
N GLU A 53 -17.51 -3.65 5.57
CA GLU A 53 -17.45 -2.36 6.24
C GLU A 53 -16.56 -2.43 7.48
N ARG A 54 -15.70 -1.43 7.68
CA ARG A 54 -14.80 -1.36 8.84
C ARG A 54 -15.59 -1.07 10.12
N LYS A 55 -15.30 -1.80 11.19
CA LYS A 55 -15.67 -1.46 12.57
C LYS A 55 -14.47 -0.88 13.29
N TYR A 56 -14.56 0.40 13.63
CA TYR A 56 -13.48 1.17 14.25
C TYR A 56 -13.49 1.01 15.77
N ALA A 57 -12.30 0.96 16.35
CA ALA A 57 -12.05 1.09 17.78
C ALA A 57 -10.78 1.92 18.01
N LEU A 58 -10.56 2.39 19.23
CA LEU A 58 -9.31 3.06 19.59
C LEU A 58 -8.12 2.13 19.29
N THR A 59 -7.09 2.65 18.66
CA THR A 59 -5.89 1.88 18.29
C THR A 59 -5.27 1.17 19.48
N ALA A 60 -5.19 1.83 20.64
CA ALA A 60 -4.71 1.26 21.89
C ALA A 60 -5.52 0.03 22.39
N LYS A 61 -6.74 -0.20 21.86
CA LYS A 61 -7.55 -1.39 22.16
C LYS A 61 -7.46 -2.50 21.11
N VAL A 62 -6.87 -2.20 19.97
CA VAL A 62 -6.79 -3.11 18.82
C VAL A 62 -5.40 -3.71 18.67
N LEU A 63 -4.38 -2.87 18.88
CA LEU A 63 -2.99 -3.29 18.80
C LEU A 63 -2.44 -3.68 20.18
N PRO A 64 -1.59 -4.72 20.27
CA PRO A 64 -0.87 -5.04 21.48
C PRO A 64 -0.05 -3.85 21.99
N GLU A 65 0.07 -3.68 23.31
CA GLU A 65 0.86 -2.60 23.91
C GLU A 65 2.32 -2.58 23.44
N ALA A 66 2.89 -3.74 23.14
CA ALA A 66 4.25 -3.87 22.60
C ALA A 66 4.41 -3.16 21.25
N ASP A 67 3.34 -3.03 20.47
CA ASP A 67 3.34 -2.37 19.15
C ASP A 67 2.83 -0.92 19.22
N ALA A 68 2.20 -0.54 20.33
CA ALA A 68 1.54 0.78 20.47
C ALA A 68 2.48 1.95 20.78
N GLY A 69 3.79 1.73 20.93
CA GLY A 69 4.69 2.77 21.43
C GLY A 69 6.00 2.98 20.69
N HIS A 70 6.26 2.24 19.66
CA HIS A 70 7.58 2.23 19.02
C HIS A 70 7.66 3.22 17.86
N ASP A 71 8.31 4.32 18.07
CA ASP A 71 8.68 5.36 17.13
C ASP A 71 7.63 6.41 16.78
N LYS A 72 7.71 7.45 17.56
CA LYS A 72 7.18 8.78 17.17
C LYS A 72 8.17 9.53 16.26
N ASP A 73 9.29 8.88 15.87
CA ASP A 73 10.26 9.43 14.94
C ASP A 73 9.87 9.08 13.48
N PRO A 74 9.40 10.07 12.70
CA PRO A 74 9.01 9.84 11.30
C PRO A 74 10.17 9.37 10.41
N GLU A 75 11.41 9.76 10.72
CA GLU A 75 12.58 9.35 9.93
C GLU A 75 12.89 7.88 10.16
N ALA A 76 12.89 7.43 11.41
CA ALA A 76 13.08 6.02 11.74
C ALA A 76 11.93 5.15 11.19
N ALA A 77 10.69 5.63 11.25
CA ALA A 77 9.54 4.95 10.65
C ALA A 77 9.69 4.81 9.13
N LEU A 78 10.09 5.89 8.44
CA LEU A 78 10.31 5.88 7.00
C LEU A 78 11.46 4.95 6.61
N LEU A 79 12.54 4.92 7.39
CA LEU A 79 13.66 4.02 7.17
C LEU A 79 13.20 2.55 7.20
N ARG A 80 12.41 2.17 8.21
CA ARG A 80 11.84 0.82 8.32
C ARG A 80 10.87 0.47 7.18
N LEU A 81 9.99 1.40 6.81
CA LEU A 81 9.09 1.20 5.67
C LEU A 81 9.87 1.02 4.37
N THR A 82 10.92 1.81 4.16
CA THR A 82 11.77 1.69 2.97
C THR A 82 12.49 0.34 2.94
N GLU A 83 13.02 -0.13 4.07
CA GLU A 83 13.66 -1.45 4.16
C GLU A 83 12.64 -2.58 3.92
N ALA A 84 11.46 -2.50 4.51
CA ALA A 84 10.38 -3.48 4.30
C ALA A 84 9.95 -3.54 2.81
N ALA A 85 9.83 -2.39 2.16
CA ALA A 85 9.54 -2.31 0.73
C ALA A 85 10.66 -2.94 -0.12
N ALA A 86 11.91 -2.65 0.21
CA ALA A 86 13.06 -3.20 -0.49
C ALA A 86 13.16 -4.73 -0.31
N LYS A 87 12.88 -5.24 0.89
CA LYS A 87 12.82 -6.68 1.17
C LYS A 87 11.68 -7.37 0.40
N ALA A 88 10.50 -6.76 0.32
CA ALA A 88 9.37 -7.28 -0.43
C ALA A 88 9.62 -7.33 -1.95
N HIS A 89 10.33 -6.35 -2.49
CA HIS A 89 10.71 -6.33 -3.91
C HIS A 89 11.94 -7.19 -4.23
N GLY A 90 12.81 -7.43 -3.26
CA GLY A 90 14.12 -8.05 -3.46
C GLY A 90 15.11 -7.13 -4.18
N ILE A 91 14.70 -6.56 -5.31
CA ILE A 91 15.45 -5.62 -6.13
C ILE A 91 14.51 -4.51 -6.63
N GLY A 92 14.97 -3.26 -6.65
CA GLY A 92 14.18 -2.13 -7.14
C GLY A 92 14.93 -0.82 -7.16
N THR A 93 14.25 0.21 -7.65
CA THR A 93 14.71 1.60 -7.61
C THR A 93 14.12 2.31 -6.40
N VAL A 94 14.61 3.52 -6.08
CA VAL A 94 13.99 4.38 -5.06
C VAL A 94 12.48 4.56 -5.31
N ARG A 95 12.06 4.71 -6.57
CA ARG A 95 10.64 4.84 -6.93
C ARG A 95 9.84 3.59 -6.63
N CYS A 96 10.37 2.40 -6.88
CA CYS A 96 9.71 1.15 -6.52
C CYS A 96 9.44 1.08 -5.01
N PHE A 97 10.44 1.43 -4.20
CA PHE A 97 10.31 1.39 -2.75
C PHE A 97 9.36 2.46 -2.22
N ALA A 98 9.41 3.68 -2.78
CA ALA A 98 8.49 4.74 -2.42
C ALA A 98 7.04 4.40 -2.79
N ASP A 99 6.81 3.80 -3.97
CA ASP A 99 5.47 3.45 -4.43
C ASP A 99 4.81 2.36 -3.56
N TYR A 100 5.60 1.49 -2.95
CA TYR A 100 5.11 0.37 -2.14
C TYR A 100 4.21 0.83 -0.97
N PHE A 101 4.65 1.84 -0.23
CA PHE A 101 3.91 2.45 0.89
C PHE A 101 3.44 3.87 0.62
N ARG A 102 3.50 4.34 -0.63
CA ARG A 102 3.12 5.71 -1.04
C ARG A 102 3.89 6.80 -0.29
N THR A 103 5.18 6.56 -0.03
CA THR A 103 6.06 7.50 0.66
C THR A 103 6.64 8.55 -0.30
N PRO A 104 7.04 9.74 0.19
CA PRO A 104 7.68 10.76 -0.64
C PRO A 104 9.02 10.27 -1.21
N VAL A 105 9.17 10.32 -2.54
CA VAL A 105 10.37 9.80 -3.25
C VAL A 105 11.68 10.39 -2.72
N LYS A 106 11.69 11.72 -2.43
CA LYS A 106 12.88 12.39 -1.91
C LYS A 106 13.31 11.86 -0.54
N ALA A 107 12.36 11.68 0.36
CA ALA A 107 12.64 11.16 1.69
C ALA A 107 13.01 9.66 1.64
N THR A 108 12.36 8.88 0.76
CA THR A 108 12.74 7.49 0.51
C THR A 108 14.17 7.37 -0.04
N ALA A 109 14.62 8.30 -0.89
CA ALA A 109 16.00 8.32 -1.39
C ALA A 109 17.01 8.46 -0.25
N GLN A 110 16.76 9.34 0.71
CA GLN A 110 17.60 9.52 1.90
C GLN A 110 17.65 8.23 2.75
N SER A 111 16.50 7.56 2.90
CA SER A 111 16.43 6.27 3.59
C SER A 111 17.21 5.18 2.85
N VAL A 112 17.15 5.14 1.51
CA VAL A 112 17.94 4.19 0.70
C VAL A 112 19.44 4.42 0.89
N GLU A 113 19.91 5.68 0.85
CA GLU A 113 21.33 6.01 1.11
C GLU A 113 21.76 5.56 2.53
N HIS A 114 20.88 5.76 3.51
CA HIS A 114 21.14 5.30 4.88
C HIS A 114 21.23 3.76 4.94
N LEU A 115 20.29 3.05 4.32
CA LEU A 115 20.30 1.59 4.29
C LEU A 115 21.50 1.02 3.53
N VAL A 116 22.01 1.71 2.52
CA VAL A 116 23.27 1.35 1.86
C VAL A 116 24.45 1.51 2.82
N ARG A 117 24.54 2.61 3.57
CA ARG A 117 25.59 2.81 4.58
C ARG A 117 25.54 1.75 5.69
N LEU A 118 24.34 1.30 6.06
CA LEU A 118 24.12 0.22 7.04
C LEU A 118 24.40 -1.18 6.48
N GLY A 119 24.70 -1.32 5.18
CA GLY A 119 24.89 -2.62 4.53
C GLY A 119 23.61 -3.45 4.41
N ARG A 120 22.43 -2.80 4.48
CA ARG A 120 21.11 -3.46 4.31
C ARG A 120 20.69 -3.50 2.85
N LEU A 121 21.12 -2.53 2.07
CA LEU A 121 20.96 -2.45 0.62
C LEU A 121 22.31 -2.38 -0.06
N GLU A 122 22.43 -2.98 -1.23
CA GLU A 122 23.60 -2.87 -2.08
C GLU A 122 23.21 -2.29 -3.45
N PRO A 123 23.95 -1.31 -3.97
CA PRO A 123 23.81 -0.87 -5.34
C PRO A 123 24.15 -2.00 -6.31
N VAL A 124 23.29 -2.23 -7.29
CA VAL A 124 23.49 -3.25 -8.32
C VAL A 124 23.19 -2.70 -9.72
N ARG A 125 23.67 -3.39 -10.74
CA ARG A 125 23.32 -3.09 -12.13
C ARG A 125 22.41 -4.15 -12.69
N VAL A 126 21.37 -3.71 -13.38
CA VAL A 126 20.45 -4.58 -14.13
C VAL A 126 20.71 -4.34 -15.62
N ALA A 127 20.95 -5.41 -16.38
CA ALA A 127 21.18 -5.30 -17.80
C ALA A 127 19.98 -4.60 -18.50
N GLY A 128 20.26 -3.64 -19.34
CA GLY A 128 19.24 -2.85 -20.03
C GLY A 128 18.64 -1.68 -19.23
N TRP A 129 19.00 -1.52 -17.94
CA TRP A 129 18.51 -0.39 -17.13
C TRP A 129 19.60 0.68 -16.96
N ASN A 130 19.30 1.91 -17.34
CA ASN A 130 20.18 3.07 -17.15
C ASN A 130 19.70 3.92 -15.96
N ARG A 131 19.72 3.33 -14.76
CA ARG A 131 19.30 3.96 -13.51
C ARG A 131 19.89 3.24 -12.30
N ASP A 132 19.86 3.90 -11.13
CA ASP A 132 20.28 3.31 -9.88
C ASP A 132 19.28 2.28 -9.40
N VAL A 133 19.79 1.10 -9.11
CA VAL A 133 19.03 -0.06 -8.65
C VAL A 133 19.69 -0.60 -7.39
N TYR A 134 18.89 -1.02 -6.45
CA TYR A 134 19.32 -1.53 -5.14
C TYR A 134 18.74 -2.91 -4.89
N ARG A 135 19.55 -3.80 -4.36
CA ARG A 135 19.14 -5.12 -3.91
C ARG A 135 19.12 -5.17 -2.39
N HIS A 136 18.09 -5.75 -1.80
CA HIS A 136 18.11 -6.08 -0.38
C HIS A 136 19.08 -7.23 -0.14
N VAL A 137 19.94 -7.15 0.89
CA VAL A 137 20.99 -8.15 1.15
C VAL A 137 20.45 -9.56 1.42
N GLU A 138 19.23 -9.65 1.96
CA GLU A 138 18.54 -10.93 2.19
C GLU A 138 17.77 -11.42 0.95
N ALA A 139 17.81 -10.71 -0.18
CA ALA A 139 17.10 -11.14 -1.38
C ALA A 139 17.71 -12.44 -1.93
N SER A 140 16.88 -13.46 -2.09
CA SER A 140 17.28 -14.71 -2.72
C SER A 140 17.62 -14.50 -4.19
N LEU A 141 18.69 -15.15 -4.67
CA LEU A 141 19.10 -15.17 -6.07
C LEU A 141 19.07 -16.62 -6.59
N PRO A 142 17.88 -17.18 -6.82
CA PRO A 142 17.77 -18.55 -7.30
C PRO A 142 18.32 -18.66 -8.74
N ARG A 143 19.04 -19.73 -9.03
CA ARG A 143 19.52 -20.00 -10.39
C ARG A 143 18.40 -20.31 -11.36
N ARG A 144 17.27 -20.77 -10.87
CA ARG A 144 16.05 -21.05 -11.65
C ARG A 144 14.86 -20.59 -10.82
N ALA A 145 13.95 -19.88 -11.44
CA ALA A 145 12.62 -19.64 -10.93
C ALA A 145 11.67 -20.60 -11.63
N SER A 146 10.99 -21.45 -10.89
CA SER A 146 9.95 -22.33 -11.39
C SER A 146 8.71 -22.13 -10.52
N GLY A 147 7.72 -21.52 -11.07
CA GLY A 147 6.45 -21.29 -10.40
C GLY A 147 5.37 -21.09 -11.44
N ARG A 148 4.15 -21.41 -11.10
CA ARG A 148 2.97 -21.08 -11.90
C ARG A 148 1.93 -20.57 -10.93
N ALA A 149 1.52 -19.30 -11.07
CA ALA A 149 0.55 -18.69 -10.18
C ALA A 149 -0.27 -17.63 -10.91
N LEU A 150 -1.53 -17.52 -10.53
CA LEU A 150 -2.33 -16.34 -10.82
C LEU A 150 -2.01 -15.27 -9.77
N LEU A 151 -1.52 -14.13 -10.22
CA LEU A 151 -1.11 -13.06 -9.34
C LEU A 151 -2.24 -12.04 -9.12
N SER A 152 -2.37 -11.54 -7.90
CA SER A 152 -3.25 -10.42 -7.63
C SER A 152 -2.75 -9.15 -8.34
N PRO A 153 -3.65 -8.25 -8.78
CA PRO A 153 -3.26 -6.92 -9.24
C PRO A 153 -2.48 -6.10 -8.20
N PHE A 154 -2.58 -6.49 -6.93
CA PHE A 154 -1.91 -5.87 -5.78
C PHE A 154 -0.66 -6.62 -5.33
N ASP A 155 -0.27 -7.68 -6.03
CA ASP A 155 0.99 -8.37 -5.78
C ASP A 155 2.18 -7.45 -6.02
N SER A 156 3.22 -7.54 -5.17
CA SER A 156 4.42 -6.69 -5.25
C SER A 156 5.16 -6.78 -6.59
N LEU A 157 4.99 -7.87 -7.31
CA LEU A 157 5.55 -8.03 -8.66
C LEU A 157 4.73 -7.28 -9.72
N VAL A 158 3.43 -7.12 -9.52
CA VAL A 158 2.46 -6.68 -10.53
C VAL A 158 2.04 -5.22 -10.38
N PHE A 159 1.85 -4.74 -9.14
CA PHE A 159 1.15 -3.47 -8.95
C PHE A 159 1.95 -2.24 -9.42
N GLU A 160 3.27 -2.28 -9.38
CA GLU A 160 4.14 -1.26 -10.01
C GLU A 160 4.35 -1.62 -11.48
N ARG A 161 3.47 -1.11 -12.32
CA ARG A 161 3.29 -1.51 -13.74
C ARG A 161 4.50 -1.19 -14.61
N ARG A 162 5.18 -0.08 -14.34
CA ARG A 162 6.39 0.29 -15.08
C ARG A 162 7.50 -0.71 -14.83
N ARG A 163 7.69 -1.13 -13.58
CA ARG A 163 8.66 -2.16 -13.21
C ARG A 163 8.32 -3.51 -13.85
N LEU A 164 7.03 -3.87 -13.86
CA LEU A 164 6.55 -5.09 -14.52
C LEU A 164 6.85 -5.09 -16.02
N GLU A 165 6.61 -3.97 -16.70
CA GLU A 165 6.90 -3.81 -18.12
C GLU A 165 8.40 -3.85 -18.40
N GLU A 166 9.22 -3.20 -17.58
CA GLU A 166 10.66 -3.18 -17.70
C GLU A 166 11.33 -4.53 -17.43
N LEU A 167 10.81 -5.32 -16.50
CA LEU A 167 11.35 -6.64 -16.15
C LEU A 167 10.91 -7.74 -17.16
N PHE A 168 9.68 -7.68 -17.64
CA PHE A 168 9.06 -8.79 -18.35
C PHE A 168 8.51 -8.40 -19.73
N GLY A 169 8.60 -7.12 -20.14
CA GLY A 169 7.94 -6.63 -21.35
C GLY A 169 6.41 -6.78 -21.28
N PHE A 170 5.86 -6.91 -20.08
CA PHE A 170 4.47 -7.25 -19.86
C PHE A 170 3.65 -6.03 -19.47
N HIS A 171 2.81 -5.57 -20.40
CA HIS A 171 1.90 -4.47 -20.16
C HIS A 171 0.61 -4.97 -19.49
N TYR A 172 0.37 -4.54 -18.27
CA TYR A 172 -0.80 -4.91 -17.48
C TYR A 172 -1.61 -3.69 -17.03
N ARG A 173 -2.92 -3.80 -17.13
CA ARG A 173 -3.86 -2.79 -16.62
C ARG A 173 -5.09 -3.46 -16.05
N LEU A 174 -5.45 -3.09 -14.83
CA LEU A 174 -6.75 -3.43 -14.25
C LEU A 174 -7.83 -2.49 -14.81
N GLU A 175 -8.89 -3.04 -15.36
CA GLU A 175 -9.90 -2.27 -16.12
C GLU A 175 -11.26 -2.17 -15.43
N ILE A 176 -11.32 -2.40 -14.10
CA ILE A 176 -12.57 -2.32 -13.32
C ILE A 176 -13.29 -0.96 -13.41
N TYR A 177 -12.54 0.13 -13.61
CA TYR A 177 -13.08 1.49 -13.80
C TYR A 177 -13.19 1.89 -15.28
N THR A 178 -12.83 0.99 -16.21
CA THR A 178 -12.93 1.25 -17.64
C THR A 178 -14.33 0.83 -18.11
N PRO A 179 -15.10 1.68 -18.81
CA PRO A 179 -16.36 1.30 -19.40
C PRO A 179 -16.23 0.07 -20.29
N GLU A 180 -17.21 -0.82 -20.24
CA GLU A 180 -17.14 -2.12 -20.91
C GLU A 180 -16.71 -2.06 -22.38
N PRO A 181 -17.24 -1.15 -23.24
CA PRO A 181 -16.83 -1.09 -24.65
C PRO A 181 -15.38 -0.65 -24.87
N LYS A 182 -14.71 -0.12 -23.83
CA LYS A 182 -13.32 0.36 -23.89
C LYS A 182 -12.32 -0.59 -23.22
N ARG A 183 -12.81 -1.73 -22.66
CA ARG A 183 -11.94 -2.73 -22.05
C ARG A 183 -11.21 -3.51 -23.13
N ARG A 184 -9.92 -3.70 -22.96
CA ARG A 184 -9.08 -4.49 -23.85
C ARG A 184 -8.98 -5.95 -23.41
N TYR A 185 -8.94 -6.20 -22.10
CA TYR A 185 -8.68 -7.51 -21.53
C TYR A 185 -9.85 -8.06 -20.71
N GLY A 186 -10.74 -7.21 -20.22
CA GLY A 186 -11.89 -7.58 -19.40
C GLY A 186 -11.92 -6.85 -18.07
N TYR A 187 -12.95 -7.10 -17.28
CA TYR A 187 -13.23 -6.35 -16.04
C TYR A 187 -12.13 -6.55 -14.98
N TYR A 188 -11.80 -7.80 -14.67
CA TYR A 188 -10.85 -8.16 -13.62
C TYR A 188 -10.03 -9.37 -14.09
N VAL A 189 -8.96 -9.12 -14.82
CA VAL A 189 -8.05 -10.16 -15.30
C VAL A 189 -6.83 -10.25 -14.40
N LEU A 190 -6.37 -11.46 -14.15
CA LEU A 190 -5.20 -11.72 -13.31
C LEU A 190 -4.00 -12.07 -14.20
N PRO A 191 -2.80 -11.51 -13.94
CA PRO A 191 -1.58 -11.96 -14.56
C PRO A 191 -1.29 -13.41 -14.17
N PHE A 192 -0.79 -14.18 -15.12
CA PHE A 192 -0.31 -15.55 -14.91
C PHE A 192 1.21 -15.57 -15.03
N LEU A 193 1.88 -16.04 -13.98
CA LEU A 193 3.32 -16.28 -13.94
C LEU A 193 3.61 -17.73 -14.28
#